data_ccbcb8f8b030001fc74354d8f64912ab
#
_entry.id   ccbcb8f8b030001fc74354d8f64912ab
#
_cell.length_a   1.000
_cell.length_b   1.000
_cell.length_c   1.000
_cell.angle_alpha   90.00
_cell.angle_beta   90.00
_cell.angle_gamma   90.00
#
_symmetry.space_group_name_H-M   'P 1'
#
loop_
_entity.id
_entity.type
_entity.pdbx_description
1 polymer ?
#
loop_
_entity_poly.entity_id
_entity_poly.type
_entity_poly.pdbx_seq_one_letter_code
_entity_poly.pdbx_strand_id
1 'polypeptide(L)'
;MNLQRCGMNESARLAANRQIQAFTRMEIALLLLVLTILVATVCPKIFNRSPTDDHSSARSALSSIKTALDAFQVDTGHYPAGTNWMLDLIQKPTGITNWHGPYLDHIPPDPWNRAYQYACPGKHKPDGYDLWSLGAPERAPGPPEVIGNWSR
;
A
#
# COMPACT_ATOMS: atom_id res chain seq x y z
N MET A 1 24.53 34.56 69.08
CA MET A 1 25.04 33.87 67.88
C MET A 1 23.84 33.57 66.99
N ASN A 2 23.64 34.44 65.96
CA ASN A 2 22.45 34.44 65.10
C ASN A 2 22.55 33.43 63.96
N LEU A 3 21.66 32.48 63.91
CA LEU A 3 21.42 31.61 62.75
C LEU A 3 20.36 32.29 61.88
N GLN A 4 20.81 33.00 60.86
CA GLN A 4 19.92 33.49 59.77
C GLN A 4 19.56 32.32 58.85
N ARG A 5 18.34 31.82 58.97
CA ARG A 5 17.76 30.92 57.99
C ARG A 5 17.50 31.71 56.70
N CYS A 6 18.21 31.31 55.70
CA CYS A 6 17.93 31.72 54.31
C CYS A 6 16.56 31.20 53.86
N GLY A 7 15.56 32.08 53.92
CA GLY A 7 14.25 31.83 53.36
C GLY A 7 14.34 31.89 51.82
N MET A 8 14.47 30.76 51.19
CA MET A 8 14.30 30.70 49.72
C MET A 8 12.87 31.09 49.37
N ASN A 9 12.80 32.15 48.62
CA ASN A 9 11.63 32.89 48.22
C ASN A 9 10.59 31.97 47.52
N GLU A 10 9.49 31.67 48.23
CA GLU A 10 8.36 30.87 47.78
C GLU A 10 7.67 31.48 46.56
N SER A 11 7.82 32.79 46.39
CA SER A 11 7.35 33.54 45.21
C SER A 11 8.02 33.13 43.91
N ALA A 12 9.30 32.68 43.96
CA ALA A 12 10.03 32.22 42.79
C ALA A 12 9.58 30.81 42.30
N ARG A 13 9.06 29.99 43.23
CA ARG A 13 8.50 28.66 42.88
C ARG A 13 7.09 28.77 42.25
N LEU A 14 6.34 29.78 42.61
CA LEU A 14 4.99 30.02 42.01
C LEU A 14 5.08 30.69 40.63
N ALA A 15 6.18 31.40 40.33
CA ALA A 15 6.40 31.98 39.02
C ALA A 15 6.85 30.93 37.94
N ALA A 16 7.52 29.86 38.36
CA ALA A 16 7.98 28.83 37.47
C ALA A 16 6.86 27.87 36.97
N ASN A 17 5.72 27.86 37.65
CA ASN A 17 4.61 26.95 37.31
C ASN A 17 3.51 27.60 36.44
N ARG A 18 3.77 28.79 35.86
CA ARG A 18 2.80 29.51 35.01
C ARG A 18 3.03 29.35 33.49
N GLN A 19 3.84 28.42 33.07
CA GLN A 19 4.10 28.19 31.64
C GLN A 19 3.38 26.95 31.08
N ILE A 20 2.35 26.45 31.78
CA ILE A 20 1.35 25.63 31.09
C ILE A 20 0.35 26.63 30.53
N GLN A 21 0.61 27.10 29.33
CA GLN A 21 -0.35 27.90 28.59
C GLN A 21 -1.57 26.99 28.38
N ALA A 22 -2.58 27.20 29.22
CA ALA A 22 -3.88 26.61 28.99
C ALA A 22 -4.36 27.16 27.64
N PHE A 23 -4.39 26.30 26.62
CA PHE A 23 -4.94 26.63 25.31
C PHE A 23 -6.26 27.33 25.49
N THR A 24 -6.40 28.53 24.96
CA THR A 24 -7.64 29.28 25.08
C THR A 24 -8.74 28.51 24.39
N ARG A 25 -9.96 28.60 24.90
CA ARG A 25 -11.15 27.95 24.29
C ARG A 25 -11.27 28.26 22.82
N MET A 26 -10.83 29.44 22.39
CA MET A 26 -10.78 29.89 21.00
C MET A 26 -9.74 29.12 20.18
N GLU A 27 -8.58 28.86 20.73
CA GLU A 27 -7.48 28.13 20.07
C GLU A 27 -7.87 26.65 19.85
N ILE A 28 -8.48 26.03 20.87
CA ILE A 28 -9.01 24.66 20.74
C ILE A 28 -10.13 24.61 19.70
N ALA A 29 -11.04 25.61 19.69
CA ALA A 29 -12.10 25.68 18.70
C ALA A 29 -11.55 25.84 17.27
N LEU A 30 -10.53 26.66 17.07
CA LEU A 30 -9.86 26.82 15.78
C LEU A 30 -9.17 25.52 15.34
N LEU A 31 -8.50 24.83 16.24
CA LEU A 31 -7.80 23.57 15.98
C LEU A 31 -8.80 22.47 15.59
N LEU A 32 -9.93 22.37 16.27
CA LEU A 32 -11.02 21.45 15.94
C LEU A 32 -11.65 21.80 14.59
N LEU A 33 -11.82 23.08 14.27
CA LEU A 33 -12.36 23.52 12.99
C LEU A 33 -11.41 23.13 11.84
N VAL A 34 -10.11 23.36 11.98
CA VAL A 34 -9.12 22.94 10.99
C VAL A 34 -9.10 21.42 10.84
N LEU A 35 -9.16 20.68 11.96
CA LEU A 35 -9.18 19.23 11.94
C LEU A 35 -10.44 18.69 11.23
N THR A 36 -11.62 19.28 11.50
CA THR A 36 -12.86 18.86 10.82
C THR A 36 -12.83 19.13 9.33
N ILE A 37 -12.26 20.25 8.88
CA ILE A 37 -12.09 20.55 7.45
C ILE A 37 -11.13 19.55 6.83
N LEU A 38 -10.04 19.21 7.51
CA LEU A 38 -9.03 18.26 7.03
C LEU A 38 -9.63 16.85 6.92
N VAL A 39 -10.38 16.41 7.90
CA VAL A 39 -11.11 15.13 7.85
C VAL A 39 -12.17 15.14 6.74
N ALA A 40 -12.93 16.21 6.58
CA ALA A 40 -13.95 16.33 5.55
C ALA A 40 -13.38 16.32 4.11
N THR A 41 -12.15 16.79 3.93
CA THR A 41 -11.50 16.81 2.60
C THR A 41 -10.77 15.51 2.27
N VAL A 42 -10.22 14.81 3.27
CA VAL A 42 -9.44 13.58 3.08
C VAL A 42 -10.32 12.32 3.12
N CYS A 43 -11.32 12.30 4.02
CA CYS A 43 -12.19 11.14 4.23
C CYS A 43 -12.92 10.68 2.96
N PRO A 44 -13.55 11.54 2.14
CA PRO A 44 -14.26 11.09 0.94
C PRO A 44 -13.34 10.47 -0.13
N LYS A 45 -12.07 10.85 -0.20
CA LYS A 45 -11.13 10.25 -1.15
C LYS A 45 -10.75 8.81 -0.79
N ILE A 46 -10.87 8.44 0.49
CA ILE A 46 -10.56 7.08 0.96
C ILE A 46 -11.78 6.17 0.86
N PHE A 47 -13.00 6.72 1.06
CA PHE A 47 -14.25 5.94 1.09
C PHE A 47 -14.96 5.85 -0.27
N ASN A 48 -14.74 6.79 -1.20
CA ASN A 48 -15.38 6.80 -2.52
C ASN A 48 -14.46 6.20 -3.61
N ARG A 49 -13.92 4.99 -3.39
CA ARG A 49 -13.35 4.22 -4.48
C ARG A 49 -14.48 3.75 -5.38
N SER A 50 -14.48 4.22 -6.62
CA SER A 50 -15.42 3.75 -7.62
C SER A 50 -15.05 2.33 -8.06
N PRO A 51 -16.01 1.42 -8.25
CA PRO A 51 -15.71 0.09 -8.79
C PRO A 51 -14.92 0.13 -10.12
N THR A 52 -15.16 1.15 -10.95
CA THR A 52 -14.41 1.37 -12.21
C THR A 52 -12.95 1.71 -11.97
N ASP A 53 -12.62 2.42 -10.87
CA ASP A 53 -11.24 2.76 -10.52
C ASP A 53 -10.48 1.52 -10.05
N ASP A 54 -11.15 0.60 -9.37
CA ASP A 54 -10.54 -0.65 -8.92
C ASP A 54 -10.22 -1.57 -10.09
N HIS A 55 -11.11 -1.68 -11.09
CA HIS A 55 -10.83 -2.45 -12.31
C HIS A 55 -9.66 -1.86 -13.13
N SER A 56 -9.60 -0.55 -13.25
CA SER A 56 -8.50 0.13 -13.96
C SER A 56 -7.17 -0.04 -13.22
N SER A 57 -7.19 0.02 -11.89
CA SER A 57 -6.03 -0.21 -11.02
C SER A 57 -5.52 -1.65 -11.13
N ALA A 58 -6.42 -2.64 -11.13
CA ALA A 58 -6.08 -4.04 -11.32
C ALA A 58 -5.42 -4.28 -12.69
N ARG A 59 -5.97 -3.71 -13.77
CA ARG A 59 -5.39 -3.82 -15.12
C ARG A 59 -4.00 -3.17 -15.21
N SER A 60 -3.82 -2.03 -14.57
CA SER A 60 -2.52 -1.35 -14.52
C SER A 60 -1.47 -2.22 -13.80
N ALA A 61 -1.82 -2.79 -12.64
CA ALA A 61 -0.94 -3.69 -11.91
C ALA A 61 -0.62 -4.97 -12.70
N LEU A 62 -1.62 -5.58 -13.35
CA LEU A 62 -1.42 -6.73 -14.25
C LEU A 62 -0.45 -6.39 -15.39
N SER A 63 -0.52 -5.19 -15.95
CA SER A 63 0.40 -4.72 -16.98
C SER A 63 1.82 -4.59 -16.46
N SER A 64 2.02 -4.07 -15.24
CA SER A 64 3.34 -3.97 -14.61
C SER A 64 3.94 -5.34 -14.33
N ILE A 65 3.15 -6.27 -13.78
CA ILE A 65 3.57 -7.65 -13.52
C ILE A 65 3.91 -8.35 -14.84
N LYS A 66 3.10 -8.14 -15.89
CA LYS A 66 3.37 -8.67 -17.22
C LYS A 66 4.73 -8.21 -17.74
N THR A 67 5.03 -6.92 -17.64
CA THR A 67 6.34 -6.37 -18.08
C THR A 67 7.50 -7.03 -17.34
N ALA A 68 7.36 -7.27 -16.04
CA ALA A 68 8.36 -7.95 -15.23
C ALA A 68 8.54 -9.43 -15.64
N LEU A 69 7.45 -10.13 -15.92
CA LEU A 69 7.48 -11.52 -16.42
C LEU A 69 8.13 -11.62 -17.79
N ASP A 70 7.83 -10.67 -18.68
CA ASP A 70 8.43 -10.61 -20.01
C ASP A 70 9.94 -10.32 -19.93
N ALA A 71 10.37 -9.42 -19.02
CA ALA A 71 11.79 -9.15 -18.78
C ALA A 71 12.51 -10.37 -18.20
N PHE A 72 11.90 -11.06 -17.23
CA PHE A 72 12.44 -12.31 -16.70
C PHE A 72 12.63 -13.35 -17.79
N GLN A 73 11.64 -13.52 -18.68
CA GLN A 73 11.70 -14.47 -19.80
C GLN A 73 12.81 -14.11 -20.81
N VAL A 74 13.02 -12.82 -21.08
CA VAL A 74 14.10 -12.36 -21.96
C VAL A 74 15.47 -12.73 -21.40
N ASP A 75 15.68 -12.58 -20.10
CA ASP A 75 16.96 -12.85 -19.47
C ASP A 75 17.20 -14.35 -19.27
N THR A 76 16.20 -15.10 -18.84
CA THR A 76 16.35 -16.49 -18.41
C THR A 76 15.94 -17.51 -19.48
N GLY A 77 15.25 -17.06 -20.54
CA GLY A 77 14.76 -17.90 -21.64
C GLY A 77 13.43 -18.61 -21.38
N HIS A 78 12.85 -18.48 -20.18
CA HIS A 78 11.57 -19.10 -19.81
C HIS A 78 10.81 -18.24 -18.81
N TYR A 79 9.51 -18.48 -18.68
CA TYR A 79 8.73 -17.86 -17.62
C TYR A 79 8.94 -18.56 -16.27
N PRO A 80 8.78 -17.86 -15.12
CA PRO A 80 8.83 -18.50 -13.82
C PRO A 80 7.83 -19.65 -13.72
N ALA A 81 8.20 -20.75 -13.10
CA ALA A 81 7.33 -21.92 -12.95
C ALA A 81 6.99 -22.18 -11.48
N GLY A 82 5.79 -22.76 -11.24
CA GLY A 82 5.37 -23.15 -9.90
C GLY A 82 4.77 -22.03 -9.06
N THR A 83 4.71 -22.29 -7.75
CA THR A 83 4.01 -21.41 -6.79
C THR A 83 4.81 -20.20 -6.35
N ASN A 84 6.14 -20.21 -6.58
CA ASN A 84 7.05 -19.16 -6.13
C ASN A 84 7.32 -18.09 -7.18
N TRP A 85 6.57 -18.07 -8.28
CA TRP A 85 6.78 -17.15 -9.40
C TRP A 85 6.93 -15.67 -9.00
N MET A 86 6.22 -15.25 -7.94
CA MET A 86 6.33 -13.88 -7.41
C MET A 86 7.70 -13.61 -6.82
N LEU A 87 8.24 -14.57 -6.08
CA LEU A 87 9.56 -14.44 -5.46
C LEU A 87 10.65 -14.44 -6.52
N ASP A 88 10.49 -15.20 -7.60
CA ASP A 88 11.45 -15.29 -8.71
C ASP A 88 11.61 -13.96 -9.44
N LEU A 89 10.60 -13.06 -9.39
CA LEU A 89 10.69 -11.71 -9.96
C LEU A 89 11.40 -10.71 -9.03
N ILE A 90 11.43 -10.99 -7.72
CA ILE A 90 11.98 -10.08 -6.70
C ILE A 90 13.36 -10.54 -6.25
N GLN A 91 13.56 -11.86 -6.15
CA GLN A 91 14.79 -12.47 -5.65
C GLN A 91 15.32 -13.48 -6.67
N LYS A 92 16.65 -13.56 -6.79
CA LYS A 92 17.29 -14.49 -7.71
C LYS A 92 16.95 -15.94 -7.36
N PRO A 93 16.29 -16.68 -8.26
CA PRO A 93 16.00 -18.10 -8.04
C PRO A 93 17.27 -18.94 -8.01
N THR A 94 17.26 -20.02 -7.25
CA THR A 94 18.39 -20.95 -7.20
C THR A 94 18.59 -21.63 -8.56
N GLY A 95 19.83 -21.66 -9.04
CA GLY A 95 20.19 -22.35 -10.29
C GLY A 95 20.00 -21.52 -11.57
N ILE A 96 19.51 -20.30 -11.50
CA ILE A 96 19.43 -19.39 -12.65
C ILE A 96 20.65 -18.49 -12.67
N THR A 97 21.42 -18.55 -13.77
CA THR A 97 22.66 -17.75 -13.93
C THR A 97 22.40 -16.36 -14.50
N ASN A 98 21.51 -16.27 -15.49
CA ASN A 98 21.24 -15.05 -16.27
C ASN A 98 20.11 -14.18 -15.70
N TRP A 99 19.91 -14.18 -14.40
CA TRP A 99 18.94 -13.33 -13.74
C TRP A 99 19.54 -11.95 -13.48
N HIS A 100 18.88 -10.90 -14.02
CA HIS A 100 19.32 -9.51 -13.90
C HIS A 100 18.36 -8.63 -13.08
N GLY A 101 17.42 -9.26 -12.35
CA GLY A 101 16.47 -8.53 -11.50
C GLY A 101 17.12 -7.80 -10.32
N PRO A 102 16.31 -7.23 -9.42
CA PRO A 102 14.88 -7.48 -9.31
C PRO A 102 14.07 -6.84 -10.45
N TYR A 103 13.07 -7.57 -10.95
CA TYR A 103 12.16 -7.08 -11.99
C TYR A 103 10.96 -6.33 -11.42
N LEU A 104 10.68 -6.53 -10.13
CA LEU A 104 9.71 -5.81 -9.33
C LEU A 104 10.28 -5.58 -7.93
N ASP A 105 9.99 -4.42 -7.35
CA ASP A 105 10.35 -4.14 -5.95
C ASP A 105 9.47 -4.94 -5.00
N HIS A 106 8.19 -5.05 -5.32
CA HIS A 106 7.18 -5.81 -4.59
C HIS A 106 5.98 -6.09 -5.49
N ILE A 107 5.21 -7.12 -5.18
CA ILE A 107 3.93 -7.38 -5.83
C ILE A 107 2.82 -6.93 -4.87
N PRO A 108 2.14 -5.81 -5.17
CA PRO A 108 1.02 -5.36 -4.34
C PRO A 108 -0.15 -6.34 -4.49
N PRO A 109 -1.02 -6.47 -3.47
CA PRO A 109 -2.29 -7.14 -3.65
C PRO A 109 -3.15 -6.41 -4.68
N ASP A 110 -4.16 -7.10 -5.21
CA ASP A 110 -5.14 -6.46 -6.07
C ASP A 110 -5.99 -5.42 -5.28
N PRO A 111 -6.79 -4.58 -5.95
CA PRO A 111 -7.60 -3.56 -5.29
C PRO A 111 -8.58 -4.12 -4.23
N TRP A 112 -8.89 -5.38 -4.28
CA TRP A 112 -9.74 -6.09 -3.32
C TRP A 112 -8.94 -6.85 -2.26
N ASN A 113 -7.63 -6.54 -2.14
CA ASN A 113 -6.70 -7.13 -1.17
C ASN A 113 -6.51 -8.65 -1.31
N ARG A 114 -6.50 -9.14 -2.57
CA ARG A 114 -6.22 -10.55 -2.90
C ARG A 114 -4.95 -10.67 -3.71
N ALA A 115 -4.31 -11.85 -3.64
CA ALA A 115 -3.14 -12.14 -4.45
C ALA A 115 -3.52 -12.39 -5.91
N TYR A 116 -2.71 -11.88 -6.83
CA TYR A 116 -2.80 -12.23 -8.24
C TYR A 116 -2.53 -13.72 -8.44
N GLN A 117 -3.26 -14.31 -9.35
CA GLN A 117 -3.16 -15.72 -9.73
C GLN A 117 -2.31 -15.85 -10.98
N TYR A 118 -1.56 -16.94 -11.06
CA TYR A 118 -0.65 -17.21 -12.17
C TYR A 118 -0.65 -18.69 -12.52
N ALA A 119 -0.58 -18.99 -13.79
CA ALA A 119 -0.40 -20.34 -14.30
C ALA A 119 0.53 -20.34 -15.52
N CYS A 120 1.56 -21.15 -15.48
CA CYS A 120 2.48 -21.38 -16.59
C CYS A 120 2.71 -22.90 -16.74
N PRO A 121 2.39 -23.48 -17.93
CA PRO A 121 1.78 -22.88 -19.10
C PRO A 121 0.33 -22.40 -18.85
N GLY A 122 -0.08 -21.36 -19.57
CA GLY A 122 -1.42 -20.81 -19.46
C GLY A 122 -2.48 -21.70 -20.15
N LYS A 123 -3.73 -21.65 -19.67
CA LYS A 123 -4.87 -22.27 -20.37
C LYS A 123 -5.31 -21.45 -21.58
N HIS A 124 -5.26 -20.12 -21.46
CA HIS A 124 -5.62 -19.19 -22.54
C HIS A 124 -4.43 -18.92 -23.46
N LYS A 125 -3.21 -19.05 -22.94
CA LYS A 125 -1.96 -18.90 -23.69
C LYS A 125 -1.04 -20.09 -23.43
N PRO A 126 -1.20 -21.19 -24.16
CA PRO A 126 -0.40 -22.43 -23.97
C PRO A 126 1.12 -22.23 -24.11
N ASP A 127 1.53 -21.31 -25.00
CA ASP A 127 2.95 -20.99 -25.23
C ASP A 127 3.47 -19.89 -24.29
N GLY A 128 2.69 -19.56 -23.25
CA GLY A 128 3.03 -18.51 -22.32
C GLY A 128 2.42 -18.76 -20.93
N TYR A 129 1.79 -17.74 -20.39
CA TYR A 129 1.18 -17.80 -19.06
C TYR A 129 -0.18 -17.10 -19.02
N ASP A 130 -0.98 -17.49 -18.04
CA ASP A 130 -2.16 -16.78 -17.61
C ASP A 130 -1.86 -16.05 -16.29
N LEU A 131 -2.21 -14.77 -16.23
CA LEU A 131 -2.09 -13.92 -15.04
C LEU A 131 -3.42 -13.21 -14.84
N TRP A 132 -3.99 -13.30 -13.64
CA TRP A 132 -5.31 -12.71 -13.37
C TRP A 132 -5.52 -12.29 -11.92
N SER A 133 -6.43 -11.34 -11.72
CA SER A 133 -7.10 -11.06 -10.47
C SER A 133 -8.47 -11.74 -10.47
N LEU A 134 -8.90 -12.19 -9.31
CA LEU A 134 -10.25 -12.75 -9.11
C LEU A 134 -11.35 -11.66 -9.11
N GLY A 135 -10.96 -10.38 -9.23
CA GLY A 135 -11.89 -9.27 -9.26
C GLY A 135 -12.59 -8.99 -7.91
N ALA A 136 -13.73 -8.35 -7.94
CA ALA A 136 -14.50 -8.04 -6.75
C ALA A 136 -14.99 -9.32 -6.02
N PRO A 137 -15.08 -9.32 -4.66
CA PRO A 137 -15.67 -10.43 -3.94
C PRO A 137 -17.16 -10.60 -4.29
N GLU A 138 -17.68 -11.83 -4.17
CA GLU A 138 -19.09 -12.18 -4.52
C GLU A 138 -20.18 -11.31 -3.86
N ARG A 139 -19.84 -10.59 -2.77
CA ARG A 139 -20.74 -9.65 -2.08
C ARG A 139 -20.85 -8.29 -2.77
N ALA A 140 -20.02 -7.99 -3.76
CA ALA A 140 -20.14 -6.77 -4.54
C ALA A 140 -21.33 -6.90 -5.51
N PRO A 141 -22.06 -5.80 -5.78
CA PRO A 141 -23.13 -5.83 -6.75
C PRO A 141 -22.57 -6.09 -8.15
N GLY A 142 -22.91 -7.24 -8.71
CA GLY A 142 -22.47 -7.68 -10.04
C GLY A 142 -21.85 -9.08 -10.03
N PRO A 143 -21.74 -9.72 -11.18
CA PRO A 143 -21.05 -10.99 -11.31
C PRO A 143 -19.55 -10.80 -11.05
N PRO A 144 -18.85 -11.81 -10.45
CA PRO A 144 -17.41 -11.76 -10.26
C PRO A 144 -16.71 -11.67 -11.63
N GLU A 145 -16.14 -10.52 -11.93
CA GLU A 145 -15.42 -10.30 -13.17
C GLU A 145 -13.94 -10.61 -12.97
N VAL A 146 -13.50 -11.76 -13.48
CA VAL A 146 -12.08 -12.10 -13.51
C VAL A 146 -11.36 -11.19 -14.51
N ILE A 147 -10.33 -10.50 -14.02
CA ILE A 147 -9.52 -9.60 -14.84
C ILE A 147 -8.21 -10.31 -15.15
N GLY A 148 -8.09 -10.80 -16.38
CA GLY A 148 -6.92 -11.56 -16.82
C GLY A 148 -6.14 -10.86 -17.95
N ASN A 149 -4.91 -11.34 -18.21
CA ASN A 149 -4.08 -10.87 -19.32
C ASN A 149 -4.60 -11.31 -20.71
N TRP A 150 -5.70 -12.06 -20.75
CA TRP A 150 -6.42 -12.48 -21.97
C TRP A 150 -7.73 -11.73 -22.19
N SER A 151 -8.24 -11.02 -21.15
CA SER A 151 -9.46 -10.21 -21.27
C SER A 151 -9.11 -8.83 -21.85
N ARG A 152 -9.87 -8.36 -22.82
CA ARG A 152 -9.78 -7.01 -23.40
C ARG A 152 -10.65 -6.02 -22.66
#